data_385221340ca6ee5dab4d38950daa38e0
#
_entry.id   385221340ca6ee5dab4d38950daa38e0
#
_cell.length_a   1.000
_cell.length_b   1.000
_cell.length_c   1.000
_cell.angle_alpha   90.00
_cell.angle_beta   90.00
_cell.angle_gamma   90.00
#
_symmetry.space_group_name_H-M   'P 1'
#
loop_
_entity.id
_entity.type
_entity.pdbx_description
1 polymer ?
#
loop_
_entity_poly.entity_id
_entity_poly.type
_entity_poly.pdbx_seq_one_letter_code
_entity_poly.pdbx_strand_id
1 'polypeptide(L)'
;MTEAFVHPSSIVDEGVLMGEGTKVWHFCHIQSGARIGAYCSFGQNVNVANHVQIGNGVKVQNNVSIYEGVELEDYVFCGPSMVFTNDLTPRARYKKGIAGYKKTLVRHDATIGANATIVCGHELGAFCTIAAGAVVTQNVPPHALMAGVPARQIGWFASADRFCAVLKAKWFAQTVDVRIKWKRKI
;
A
#
# COMPACT_ATOMS: atom_id res chain seq x y z
N MET A 1 -10.91 11.88 23.14
CA MET A 1 -10.26 11.89 21.80
C MET A 1 -8.79 11.59 22.04
N THR A 2 -8.26 10.54 21.45
CA THR A 2 -6.84 10.18 21.58
C THR A 2 -6.05 10.99 20.55
N GLU A 3 -5.16 11.87 21.01
CA GLU A 3 -4.25 12.60 20.12
C GLU A 3 -3.44 11.65 19.22
N ALA A 4 -2.98 12.16 18.08
CA ALA A 4 -2.04 11.43 17.25
C ALA A 4 -0.70 11.28 17.99
N PHE A 5 -0.09 10.11 17.89
CA PHE A 5 1.23 9.83 18.46
C PHE A 5 2.30 9.97 17.39
N VAL A 6 3.31 10.79 17.65
CA VAL A 6 4.51 10.90 16.79
C VAL A 6 5.74 10.59 17.63
N HIS A 7 6.49 9.57 17.21
CA HIS A 7 7.74 9.23 17.89
C HIS A 7 8.77 10.38 17.76
N PRO A 8 9.52 10.73 18.83
CA PRO A 8 10.43 11.88 18.81
C PRO A 8 11.53 11.88 17.73
N SER A 9 11.86 10.71 17.18
CA SER A 9 12.81 10.60 16.05
C SER A 9 12.20 10.89 14.69
N SER A 10 10.90 11.16 14.60
CA SER A 10 10.19 11.41 13.35
C SER A 10 9.95 12.90 13.15
N ILE A 11 9.91 13.31 11.90
CA ILE A 11 9.67 14.69 11.49
C ILE A 11 8.28 14.79 10.88
N VAL A 12 7.50 15.74 11.36
CA VAL A 12 6.21 16.12 10.77
C VAL A 12 6.30 17.60 10.43
N ASP A 13 6.19 17.90 9.14
CA ASP A 13 6.31 19.26 8.64
C ASP A 13 5.08 20.11 9.01
N GLU A 14 5.23 21.41 8.94
CA GLU A 14 4.13 22.35 9.16
C GLU A 14 3.01 22.16 8.10
N GLY A 15 1.75 22.34 8.53
CA GLY A 15 0.58 22.20 7.65
C GLY A 15 0.12 20.76 7.39
N VAL A 16 0.71 19.77 8.04
CA VAL A 16 0.19 18.39 8.05
C VAL A 16 -1.07 18.31 8.90
N LEU A 17 -2.11 17.67 8.36
CA LEU A 17 -3.32 17.34 9.12
C LEU A 17 -3.34 15.84 9.40
N MET A 18 -3.55 15.48 10.66
CA MET A 18 -3.53 14.09 11.11
C MET A 18 -4.71 13.81 12.03
N GLY A 19 -5.48 12.77 11.73
CA GLY A 19 -6.63 12.35 12.52
C GLY A 19 -6.25 11.71 13.85
N GLU A 20 -7.24 11.64 14.75
CA GLU A 20 -7.06 11.06 16.08
C GLU A 20 -6.59 9.60 16.03
N GLY A 21 -5.86 9.17 17.05
CA GLY A 21 -5.39 7.80 17.21
C GLY A 21 -4.36 7.33 16.18
N THR A 22 -3.95 8.19 15.25
CA THR A 22 -2.90 7.89 14.26
C THR A 22 -1.53 7.81 14.94
N LYS A 23 -0.69 6.86 14.51
CA LYS A 23 0.62 6.58 15.11
C LYS A 23 1.72 6.65 14.06
N VAL A 24 2.71 7.49 14.29
CA VAL A 24 3.91 7.62 13.48
C VAL A 24 5.10 7.09 14.30
N TRP A 25 5.69 5.99 13.83
CA TRP A 25 6.78 5.35 14.52
C TRP A 25 8.14 5.99 14.17
N HIS A 26 9.24 5.29 14.38
CA HIS A 26 10.60 5.82 14.35
C HIS A 26 11.02 6.26 12.93
N PHE A 27 11.77 7.35 12.86
CA PHE A 27 12.47 7.84 11.67
C PHE A 27 11.58 8.07 10.46
N CYS A 28 10.33 8.42 10.67
CA CYS A 28 9.42 8.79 9.59
C CYS A 28 9.56 10.28 9.24
N HIS A 29 9.21 10.63 8.00
CA HIS A 29 9.05 12.01 7.58
C HIS A 29 7.67 12.19 6.91
N ILE A 30 6.83 13.00 7.50
CA ILE A 30 5.53 13.39 6.94
C ILE A 30 5.64 14.82 6.45
N GLN A 31 5.56 14.99 5.14
CA GLN A 31 5.86 16.27 4.49
C GLN A 31 4.62 17.19 4.42
N SER A 32 4.89 18.47 4.18
CA SER A 32 3.94 19.57 4.22
C SER A 32 2.68 19.32 3.37
N GLY A 33 1.53 19.70 3.90
CA GLY A 33 0.24 19.60 3.21
C GLY A 33 -0.33 18.18 3.11
N ALA A 34 0.36 17.16 3.64
CA ALA A 34 -0.21 15.81 3.72
C ALA A 34 -1.45 15.80 4.63
N ARG A 35 -2.47 15.04 4.22
CA ARG A 35 -3.71 14.85 4.98
C ARG A 35 -3.90 13.38 5.29
N ILE A 36 -3.94 13.06 6.57
CA ILE A 36 -3.99 11.68 7.07
C ILE A 36 -5.22 11.53 7.95
N GLY A 37 -6.01 10.52 7.68
CA GLY A 37 -7.20 10.20 8.45
C GLY A 37 -6.89 9.71 9.87
N ALA A 38 -7.92 9.27 10.56
CA ALA A 38 -7.83 8.74 11.91
C ALA A 38 -7.36 7.28 11.95
N TYR A 39 -6.78 6.88 13.08
CA TYR A 39 -6.39 5.48 13.39
C TYR A 39 -5.40 4.85 12.39
N CYS A 40 -4.62 5.65 11.69
CA CYS A 40 -3.56 5.18 10.80
C CYS A 40 -2.33 4.74 11.61
N SER A 41 -1.47 3.92 10.97
CA SER A 41 -0.20 3.51 11.58
C SER A 41 0.90 3.50 10.52
N PHE A 42 1.97 4.26 10.78
CA PHE A 42 3.15 4.36 9.93
C PHE A 42 4.32 3.69 10.63
N GLY A 43 4.80 2.59 10.07
CA GLY A 43 5.94 1.84 10.57
C GLY A 43 7.25 2.64 10.46
N GLN A 44 8.34 2.04 10.89
CA GLN A 44 9.65 2.70 10.88
C GLN A 44 10.08 3.07 9.47
N ASN A 45 10.71 4.26 9.34
CA ASN A 45 11.30 4.75 8.09
C ASN A 45 10.28 4.90 6.94
N VAL A 46 9.07 5.35 7.27
CA VAL A 46 8.07 5.72 6.26
C VAL A 46 8.23 7.17 5.87
N ASN A 47 8.20 7.44 4.56
CA ASN A 47 8.14 8.79 4.02
C ASN A 47 6.79 9.03 3.37
N VAL A 48 6.12 10.12 3.75
CA VAL A 48 4.89 10.61 3.11
C VAL A 48 5.20 11.96 2.49
N ALA A 49 5.14 12.02 1.16
CA ALA A 49 5.48 13.23 0.41
C ALA A 49 4.39 14.32 0.54
N ASN A 50 4.71 15.50 0.00
CA ASN A 50 3.82 16.67 0.04
C ASN A 50 2.44 16.35 -0.54
N HIS A 51 1.41 16.92 0.09
CA HIS A 51 0.00 16.90 -0.40
C HIS A 51 -0.61 15.51 -0.60
N VAL A 52 0.03 14.45 -0.11
CA VAL A 52 -0.53 13.08 -0.15
C VAL A 52 -1.82 13.02 0.67
N GLN A 53 -2.82 12.29 0.17
CA GLN A 53 -4.09 12.08 0.85
C GLN A 53 -4.16 10.61 1.31
N ILE A 54 -4.43 10.42 2.60
CA ILE A 54 -4.52 9.09 3.23
C ILE A 54 -5.80 9.03 4.05
N GLY A 55 -6.66 8.06 3.78
CA GLY A 55 -7.90 7.82 4.49
C GLY A 55 -7.72 7.30 5.92
N ASN A 56 -8.78 6.80 6.50
CA ASN A 56 -8.78 6.30 7.87
C ASN A 56 -8.29 4.85 7.96
N GLY A 57 -7.71 4.47 9.09
CA GLY A 57 -7.33 3.08 9.39
C GLY A 57 -6.24 2.51 8.50
N VAL A 58 -5.56 3.33 7.71
CA VAL A 58 -4.49 2.89 6.80
C VAL A 58 -3.29 2.40 7.60
N LYS A 59 -2.74 1.25 7.19
CA LYS A 59 -1.53 0.67 7.79
C LYS A 59 -0.40 0.64 6.78
N VAL A 60 0.62 1.43 7.02
CA VAL A 60 1.84 1.49 6.21
C VAL A 60 2.97 0.84 7.01
N GLN A 61 3.53 -0.24 6.49
CA GLN A 61 4.61 -0.97 7.13
C GLN A 61 5.97 -0.28 6.90
N ASN A 62 7.03 -0.83 7.49
CA ASN A 62 8.36 -0.22 7.46
C ASN A 62 8.91 -0.02 6.04
N ASN A 63 9.73 1.02 5.88
CA ASN A 63 10.49 1.32 4.65
C ASN A 63 9.60 1.57 3.42
N VAL A 64 8.47 2.21 3.57
CA VAL A 64 7.58 2.60 2.47
C VAL A 64 7.68 4.09 2.21
N SER A 65 7.79 4.47 0.94
CA SER A 65 7.67 5.87 0.51
C SER A 65 6.39 6.06 -0.28
N ILE A 66 5.54 6.95 0.20
CA ILE A 66 4.29 7.36 -0.47
C ILE A 66 4.57 8.70 -1.15
N TYR A 67 4.77 8.66 -2.47
CA TYR A 67 5.15 9.84 -3.24
C TYR A 67 3.96 10.75 -3.56
N GLU A 68 4.25 12.00 -3.87
CA GLU A 68 3.26 12.95 -4.36
C GLU A 68 2.48 12.41 -5.57
N GLY A 69 1.16 12.55 -5.54
CA GLY A 69 0.24 11.98 -6.53
C GLY A 69 -0.29 10.60 -6.18
N VAL A 70 0.14 10.00 -5.07
CA VAL A 70 -0.47 8.78 -4.51
C VAL A 70 -1.60 9.18 -3.56
N GLU A 71 -2.74 8.51 -3.69
CA GLU A 71 -3.89 8.62 -2.81
C GLU A 71 -4.28 7.23 -2.29
N LEU A 72 -4.42 7.11 -0.97
CA LEU A 72 -4.84 5.89 -0.30
C LEU A 72 -6.21 6.14 0.34
N GLU A 73 -7.21 5.36 -0.03
CA GLU A 73 -8.51 5.37 0.64
C GLU A 73 -8.46 4.63 1.99
N ASP A 74 -9.59 4.51 2.66
CA ASP A 74 -9.69 3.92 4.00
C ASP A 74 -9.22 2.46 4.03
N TYR A 75 -8.62 2.05 5.17
CA TYR A 75 -8.22 0.68 5.48
C TYR A 75 -7.24 0.02 4.50
N VAL A 76 -6.53 0.79 3.68
CA VAL A 76 -5.48 0.26 2.82
C VAL A 76 -4.32 -0.28 3.67
N PHE A 77 -3.78 -1.44 3.27
CA PHE A 77 -2.58 -2.03 3.85
C PHE A 77 -1.42 -1.96 2.86
N CYS A 78 -0.34 -1.29 3.24
CA CYS A 78 0.93 -1.26 2.52
C CYS A 78 1.96 -2.13 3.22
N GLY A 79 2.34 -3.25 2.62
CA GLY A 79 3.32 -4.20 3.14
C GLY A 79 4.73 -3.63 3.22
N PRO A 80 5.62 -4.22 4.03
CA PRO A 80 6.97 -3.68 4.23
C PRO A 80 7.75 -3.62 2.92
N SER A 81 8.47 -2.51 2.76
CA SER A 81 9.33 -2.25 1.59
C SER A 81 8.62 -2.31 0.23
N MET A 82 7.29 -2.19 0.19
CA MET A 82 6.61 -1.99 -1.07
C MET A 82 6.96 -0.63 -1.67
N VAL A 83 6.87 -0.50 -2.98
CA VAL A 83 7.31 0.69 -3.70
C VAL A 83 6.18 1.28 -4.52
N PHE A 84 5.91 2.57 -4.35
CA PHE A 84 5.19 3.38 -5.33
C PHE A 84 6.19 4.09 -6.24
N THR A 85 5.85 4.29 -7.51
CA THR A 85 6.56 5.24 -8.39
C THR A 85 5.66 6.44 -8.69
N ASN A 86 6.21 7.53 -9.22
CA ASN A 86 5.42 8.70 -9.62
C ASN A 86 5.80 9.26 -11.00
N ASP A 87 6.94 8.83 -11.57
CA ASP A 87 7.37 9.18 -12.93
C ASP A 87 7.64 7.91 -13.74
N LEU A 88 7.02 7.79 -14.92
CA LEU A 88 7.19 6.65 -15.83
C LEU A 88 8.54 6.64 -16.56
N THR A 89 9.14 7.81 -16.73
CA THR A 89 10.38 7.97 -17.50
C THR A 89 11.31 8.98 -16.81
N PRO A 90 11.78 8.67 -15.59
CA PRO A 90 12.63 9.57 -14.84
C PRO A 90 13.99 9.76 -15.56
N ARG A 91 14.43 11.02 -15.64
CA ARG A 91 15.74 11.38 -16.21
C ARG A 91 16.37 12.46 -15.35
N ALA A 92 17.53 12.20 -14.78
CA ALA A 92 18.24 13.16 -13.94
C ALA A 92 18.53 14.47 -14.69
N ARG A 93 18.90 14.38 -15.97
CA ARG A 93 19.21 15.54 -16.81
C ARG A 93 17.98 16.35 -17.23
N TYR A 94 16.82 15.69 -17.38
CA TYR A 94 15.58 16.32 -17.89
C TYR A 94 14.49 16.24 -16.84
N LYS A 95 14.52 17.19 -15.89
CA LYS A 95 13.54 17.29 -14.81
C LYS A 95 12.18 17.70 -15.36
N LYS A 96 11.15 16.95 -15.01
CA LYS A 96 9.77 17.22 -15.45
C LYS A 96 8.96 18.06 -14.46
N GLY A 97 9.40 18.10 -13.21
CA GLY A 97 8.62 18.68 -12.12
C GLY A 97 7.31 17.92 -11.83
N ILE A 98 6.51 18.47 -10.93
CA ILE A 98 5.24 17.85 -10.43
C ILE A 98 4.25 17.59 -11.57
N ALA A 99 4.17 18.47 -12.58
CA ALA A 99 3.27 18.29 -13.72
C ALA A 99 3.53 17.02 -14.54
N GLY A 100 4.72 16.42 -14.42
CA GLY A 100 5.07 15.17 -15.08
C GLY A 100 4.71 13.91 -14.30
N TYR A 101 4.31 14.05 -13.04
CA TYR A 101 3.97 12.92 -12.18
C TYR A 101 2.61 12.32 -12.56
N LYS A 102 2.51 11.01 -12.42
CA LYS A 102 1.29 10.26 -12.66
C LYS A 102 0.66 9.85 -11.34
N LYS A 103 -0.62 10.12 -11.20
CA LYS A 103 -1.38 9.77 -9.99
C LYS A 103 -1.56 8.27 -9.88
N THR A 104 -1.61 7.78 -8.64
CA THR A 104 -1.97 6.41 -8.30
C THR A 104 -3.05 6.45 -7.23
N LEU A 105 -4.17 5.81 -7.49
CA LEU A 105 -5.27 5.70 -6.53
C LEU A 105 -5.37 4.27 -6.02
N VAL A 106 -5.33 4.11 -4.71
CA VAL A 106 -5.55 2.83 -4.03
C VAL A 106 -6.87 2.90 -3.30
N ARG A 107 -7.84 2.14 -3.77
CA ARG A 107 -9.18 2.09 -3.20
C ARG A 107 -9.19 1.38 -1.84
N HIS A 108 -10.26 1.62 -1.11
CA HIS A 108 -10.43 1.13 0.26
C HIS A 108 -10.23 -0.39 0.38
N ASP A 109 -9.75 -0.82 1.55
CA ASP A 109 -9.50 -2.23 1.90
C ASP A 109 -8.53 -2.98 0.96
N ALA A 110 -7.81 -2.28 0.07
CA ALA A 110 -6.81 -2.92 -0.76
C ALA A 110 -5.57 -3.32 0.05
N THR A 111 -4.98 -4.47 -0.28
CA THR A 111 -3.76 -4.99 0.36
C THR A 111 -2.63 -5.06 -0.65
N ILE A 112 -1.50 -4.42 -0.33
CA ILE A 112 -0.28 -4.47 -1.14
C ILE A 112 0.78 -5.26 -0.37
N GLY A 113 1.21 -6.38 -0.93
CA GLY A 113 2.20 -7.28 -0.31
C GLY A 113 3.59 -6.68 -0.21
N ALA A 114 4.42 -7.29 0.65
CA ALA A 114 5.82 -6.89 0.85
C ALA A 114 6.61 -6.87 -0.48
N ASN A 115 7.48 -5.88 -0.64
CA ASN A 115 8.33 -5.70 -1.84
C ASN A 115 7.56 -5.63 -3.18
N ALA A 116 6.25 -5.44 -3.17
CA ALA A 116 5.51 -5.19 -4.40
C ALA A 116 5.84 -3.80 -4.95
N THR A 117 5.81 -3.65 -6.27
CA THR A 117 6.01 -2.36 -6.94
C THR A 117 4.76 -1.95 -7.67
N ILE A 118 4.26 -0.76 -7.38
CA ILE A 118 3.13 -0.15 -8.09
C ILE A 118 3.66 0.92 -9.03
N VAL A 119 3.62 0.62 -10.32
CA VAL A 119 3.94 1.60 -11.36
C VAL A 119 2.85 2.66 -11.38
N CYS A 120 3.23 3.92 -11.43
CA CYS A 120 2.31 5.05 -11.37
C CYS A 120 1.36 5.13 -12.57
N GLY A 121 0.27 5.85 -12.40
CA GLY A 121 -0.75 6.05 -13.44
C GLY A 121 -1.86 5.01 -13.42
N HIS A 122 -1.96 4.23 -12.36
CA HIS A 122 -2.92 3.13 -12.26
C HIS A 122 -3.80 3.26 -11.02
N GLU A 123 -4.98 2.64 -11.11
CA GLU A 123 -5.91 2.48 -9.99
C GLU A 123 -5.90 1.03 -9.51
N LEU A 124 -5.83 0.85 -8.18
CA LEU A 124 -6.01 -0.42 -7.52
C LEU A 124 -7.41 -0.47 -6.92
N GLY A 125 -8.25 -1.36 -7.43
CA GLY A 125 -9.66 -1.48 -7.02
C GLY A 125 -9.83 -1.93 -5.57
N ALA A 126 -10.98 -1.62 -5.00
CA ALA A 126 -11.30 -1.96 -3.62
C ALA A 126 -11.16 -3.47 -3.34
N PHE A 127 -10.70 -3.81 -2.12
CA PHE A 127 -10.48 -5.21 -1.69
C PHE A 127 -9.50 -6.01 -2.56
N CYS A 128 -8.78 -5.39 -3.49
CA CYS A 128 -7.79 -6.14 -4.26
C CYS A 128 -6.60 -6.54 -3.38
N THR A 129 -5.92 -7.59 -3.80
CA THR A 129 -4.70 -8.06 -3.13
C THR A 129 -3.57 -8.17 -4.14
N ILE A 130 -2.49 -7.45 -3.88
CA ILE A 130 -1.25 -7.55 -4.64
C ILE A 130 -0.32 -8.48 -3.87
N ALA A 131 0.08 -9.58 -4.47
CA ALA A 131 1.00 -10.53 -3.84
C ALA A 131 2.38 -9.89 -3.60
N ALA A 132 3.11 -10.42 -2.62
CA ALA A 132 4.48 -9.97 -2.33
C ALA A 132 5.37 -10.11 -3.59
N GLY A 133 6.22 -9.10 -3.81
CA GLY A 133 7.14 -9.05 -4.96
C GLY A 133 6.49 -8.83 -6.33
N ALA A 134 5.19 -8.64 -6.42
CA ALA A 134 4.51 -8.39 -7.69
C ALA A 134 4.81 -6.99 -8.24
N VAL A 135 4.84 -6.83 -9.57
CA VAL A 135 5.00 -5.52 -10.25
C VAL A 135 3.73 -5.19 -11.01
N VAL A 136 2.95 -4.26 -10.46
CA VAL A 136 1.68 -3.81 -11.07
C VAL A 136 1.96 -2.76 -12.13
N THR A 137 1.53 -3.02 -13.36
CA THR A 137 1.74 -2.18 -14.54
C THR A 137 0.45 -1.82 -15.27
N GLN A 138 -0.70 -2.04 -14.64
CA GLN A 138 -2.03 -1.79 -15.18
C GLN A 138 -3.04 -1.59 -14.05
N ASN A 139 -4.23 -1.11 -14.36
CA ASN A 139 -5.31 -1.02 -13.38
C ASN A 139 -5.67 -2.41 -12.86
N VAL A 140 -6.00 -2.46 -11.57
CA VAL A 140 -6.37 -3.69 -10.87
C VAL A 140 -7.87 -3.67 -10.59
N PRO A 141 -8.64 -4.68 -11.03
CA PRO A 141 -10.06 -4.76 -10.70
C PRO A 141 -10.31 -4.91 -9.19
N PRO A 142 -11.47 -4.46 -8.68
CA PRO A 142 -11.87 -4.74 -7.31
C PRO A 142 -11.84 -6.25 -7.02
N HIS A 143 -11.46 -6.64 -5.80
CA HIS A 143 -11.34 -8.02 -5.33
C HIS A 143 -10.33 -8.90 -6.09
N ALA A 144 -9.58 -8.39 -7.05
CA ALA A 144 -8.60 -9.18 -7.80
C ALA A 144 -7.39 -9.57 -6.94
N LEU A 145 -6.92 -10.81 -7.09
CA LEU A 145 -5.62 -11.25 -6.63
C LEU A 145 -4.61 -11.15 -7.79
N MET A 146 -3.61 -10.29 -7.62
CA MET A 146 -2.57 -10.04 -8.62
C MET A 146 -1.24 -10.61 -8.14
N ALA A 147 -0.51 -11.30 -9.02
CA ALA A 147 0.84 -11.80 -8.71
C ALA A 147 1.75 -11.78 -9.94
N GLY A 148 3.06 -11.80 -9.71
CA GLY A 148 4.10 -11.94 -10.74
C GLY A 148 4.67 -10.62 -11.25
N VAL A 149 5.63 -10.73 -12.20
CA VAL A 149 6.35 -9.61 -12.83
C VAL A 149 6.33 -9.82 -14.35
N PRO A 150 5.55 -9.03 -15.10
CA PRO A 150 4.51 -8.10 -14.64
C PRO A 150 3.34 -8.83 -13.98
N ALA A 151 2.65 -8.16 -13.05
CA ALA A 151 1.54 -8.76 -12.31
C ALA A 151 0.38 -9.13 -13.24
N ARG A 152 -0.19 -10.32 -12.99
CA ARG A 152 -1.39 -10.81 -13.68
C ARG A 152 -2.40 -11.27 -12.66
N GLN A 153 -3.65 -11.16 -13.00
CA GLN A 153 -4.72 -11.65 -12.14
C GLN A 153 -4.70 -13.18 -12.11
N ILE A 154 -4.56 -13.74 -10.91
CA ILE A 154 -4.51 -15.19 -10.68
C ILE A 154 -5.71 -15.70 -9.92
N GLY A 155 -6.57 -14.81 -9.42
CA GLY A 155 -7.77 -15.17 -8.66
C GLY A 155 -8.54 -13.96 -8.19
N TRP A 156 -9.44 -14.21 -7.23
CA TRP A 156 -10.29 -13.22 -6.58
C TRP A 156 -10.30 -13.45 -5.09
N PHE A 157 -10.39 -12.37 -4.31
CA PHE A 157 -10.71 -12.42 -2.89
C PHE A 157 -12.18 -12.04 -2.67
N ALA A 158 -12.86 -12.80 -1.82
CA ALA A 158 -14.17 -12.38 -1.35
C ALA A 158 -13.99 -11.24 -0.32
N SER A 159 -14.92 -10.28 -0.30
CA SER A 159 -14.94 -9.21 0.70
C SER A 159 -15.16 -9.78 2.10
N ALA A 160 -14.43 -9.23 3.07
CA ALA A 160 -14.61 -9.31 4.52
C ALA A 160 -14.57 -10.69 5.20
N ASP A 161 -13.78 -10.78 6.23
CA ASP A 161 -13.78 -11.71 7.38
C ASP A 161 -13.50 -13.21 7.18
N ARG A 162 -13.43 -13.72 5.99
CA ARG A 162 -12.98 -15.11 5.81
C ARG A 162 -12.00 -15.20 4.67
N PHE A 163 -10.87 -15.82 4.93
CA PHE A 163 -10.05 -16.44 3.90
C PHE A 163 -10.96 -17.34 3.05
N CYS A 164 -11.65 -16.76 2.11
CA CYS A 164 -12.55 -17.51 1.26
C CYS A 164 -11.80 -17.87 -0.01
N ALA A 165 -11.45 -19.14 -0.06
CA ALA A 165 -11.17 -19.94 -1.24
C ALA A 165 -10.66 -19.14 -2.46
N VAL A 166 -9.36 -19.20 -2.68
CA VAL A 166 -8.80 -19.05 -4.02
C VAL A 166 -9.62 -19.94 -4.95
N LEU A 167 -10.53 -19.36 -5.69
CA LEU A 167 -11.22 -20.06 -6.75
C LEU A 167 -10.16 -20.41 -7.79
N LYS A 168 -9.70 -21.66 -7.69
CA LYS A 168 -8.93 -22.46 -8.66
C LYS A 168 -8.23 -21.67 -9.77
N ALA A 169 -7.05 -21.17 -9.47
CA ALA A 169 -6.04 -21.05 -10.51
C ALA A 169 -5.25 -22.38 -10.53
N LYS A 170 -5.27 -23.08 -11.63
CA LYS A 170 -4.49 -24.32 -11.87
C LYS A 170 -2.98 -24.20 -11.64
N TRP A 171 -2.52 -23.04 -11.24
CA TRP A 171 -1.09 -22.72 -11.12
C TRP A 171 -0.49 -23.05 -9.74
N PHE A 172 -1.28 -23.06 -8.69
CA PHE A 172 -0.79 -23.35 -7.33
C PHE A 172 -0.55 -24.84 -7.08
N ALA A 173 -1.13 -25.71 -7.91
CA ALA A 173 -1.00 -27.16 -7.76
C ALA A 173 0.34 -27.74 -8.24
N GLN A 174 1.17 -26.97 -8.89
CA GLN A 174 2.44 -27.49 -9.45
C GLN A 174 3.71 -27.07 -8.71
N THR A 175 3.64 -26.14 -7.75
CA THR A 175 4.87 -25.59 -7.15
C THR A 175 5.01 -25.82 -5.66
N VAL A 176 3.99 -26.20 -4.90
CA VAL A 176 4.12 -26.48 -3.46
C VAL A 176 3.15 -27.58 -3.02
N ASP A 177 3.63 -28.80 -2.95
CA ASP A 177 2.94 -29.89 -2.22
C ASP A 177 3.20 -29.72 -0.71
N VAL A 178 2.51 -28.77 -0.09
CA VAL A 178 2.54 -28.60 1.37
C VAL A 178 1.25 -29.15 1.94
N ARG A 179 1.26 -30.44 2.26
CA ARG A 179 0.23 -31.06 3.08
C ARG A 179 0.42 -30.61 4.54
N ILE A 180 -0.19 -29.48 4.92
CA ILE A 180 -0.30 -29.11 6.33
C ILE A 180 -1.38 -29.97 6.98
N LYS A 181 -0.98 -31.06 7.63
CA LYS A 181 -1.85 -31.84 8.51
C LYS A 181 -1.98 -31.12 9.86
N TRP A 182 -3.06 -30.38 10.05
CA TRP A 182 -3.44 -29.90 11.37
C TRP A 182 -3.92 -31.08 12.23
N LYS A 183 -3.14 -31.52 13.21
CA LYS A 183 -3.66 -32.36 14.29
C LYS A 183 -4.38 -31.45 15.28
N ARG A 184 -5.71 -31.58 15.36
CA ARG A 184 -6.47 -31.09 16.51
C ARG A 184 -5.97 -31.85 17.74
N LYS A 185 -5.46 -31.13 18.74
CA LYS A 185 -5.39 -31.65 20.11
C LYS A 185 -6.63 -31.12 20.81
N ILE A 186 -7.40 -32.07 21.31
CA ILE A 186 -8.52 -31.92 22.23
C ILE A 186 -7.99 -31.44 23.58
#